data_ba9e61cd6767d079de2ec492ab2effae
#
_entry.id   ba9e61cd6767d079de2ec492ab2effae
#
_cell.length_a   1.000
_cell.length_b   1.000
_cell.length_c   1.000
_cell.angle_alpha   90.00
_cell.angle_beta   90.00
_cell.angle_gamma   90.00
#
_symmetry.space_group_name_H-M   'P 1'
#
loop_
_entity.id
_entity.type
_entity.pdbx_description
1 polymer ?
#
loop_
_entity_poly.entity_id
_entity_poly.type
_entity_poly.pdbx_seq_one_letter_code
_entity_poly.pdbx_strand_id
1 'polypeptide(L)'
;MATLDDIVSVDIHLNTTGVGRANFGTIMVFSRNTDYVSGKAPAPDSVTTYNRLSDTTEAIAAGTPTAKVLTAIFSQSPRPRQVKVFMAALGASDPWKAEHLAKAIQKDADWYCAVIAGESTDFMTFAKAIEGERRLFVTDQIAPKAAKDQNLYRTAVIVGAEAGGVTAGAWAAKCLGYAAGSETWALKQLAGIPAASLTPQQDQEALNNNSTVFGRMSAQLNLTRGGKVAGGEWVDVIRFRDWLQDVMQTNLVATLINRPKLPYTDEGLAVIESSMIKSLEEGVKAGGVIDWRDNGEGQLVRGYTVTVPQAKDVPFNIKASRVAHVSFSAYLTGAIHAIEVTGSFTYDGAL
;
A
#
# COMPACT_ATOMS: atom_id res chain seq x y z
N MET A 1 37.55 -14.59 39.47
CA MET A 1 37.38 -13.14 39.37
C MET A 1 35.93 -12.86 39.67
N ALA A 2 35.63 -11.95 40.60
CA ALA A 2 34.26 -11.50 40.81
C ALA A 2 33.76 -10.78 39.53
N THR A 3 32.58 -11.07 39.09
CA THR A 3 31.94 -10.43 37.92
C THR A 3 30.95 -9.40 38.43
N LEU A 4 30.50 -8.50 37.55
CA LEU A 4 29.44 -7.53 37.89
C LEU A 4 28.15 -8.25 38.28
N ASP A 5 27.92 -9.47 37.80
CA ASP A 5 26.75 -10.30 38.13
C ASP A 5 26.76 -10.76 39.61
N ASP A 6 27.95 -10.76 40.27
CA ASP A 6 28.04 -11.05 41.68
C ASP A 6 27.55 -9.87 42.57
N ILE A 7 27.41 -8.68 41.95
CA ILE A 7 26.96 -7.45 42.65
C ILE A 7 25.54 -7.09 42.21
N VAL A 8 25.26 -7.19 40.91
CA VAL A 8 23.94 -6.88 40.28
C VAL A 8 23.67 -7.90 39.19
N SER A 9 22.74 -8.80 39.43
CA SER A 9 22.20 -9.69 38.41
C SER A 9 20.97 -9.04 37.77
N VAL A 10 21.00 -8.81 36.44
CA VAL A 10 19.87 -8.28 35.69
C VAL A 10 19.40 -9.37 34.75
N ASP A 11 18.24 -9.93 35.01
CA ASP A 11 17.57 -10.88 34.15
C ASP A 11 16.37 -10.20 33.47
N ILE A 12 16.46 -9.98 32.14
CA ILE A 12 15.43 -9.28 31.36
C ILE A 12 14.64 -10.31 30.61
N HIS A 13 13.46 -10.66 31.13
CA HIS A 13 12.48 -11.46 30.42
C HIS A 13 11.55 -10.57 29.60
N LEU A 14 11.54 -10.75 28.26
CA LEU A 14 10.58 -10.09 27.37
C LEU A 14 9.25 -10.87 27.42
N ASN A 15 8.38 -10.53 28.36
CA ASN A 15 7.03 -11.09 28.49
C ASN A 15 5.97 -10.20 27.78
N THR A 16 6.30 -9.64 26.62
CA THR A 16 5.35 -8.88 25.83
C THR A 16 4.67 -9.77 24.81
N THR A 17 3.34 -9.85 24.86
CA THR A 17 2.58 -10.47 23.79
C THR A 17 2.67 -9.59 22.57
N GLY A 18 3.40 -10.05 21.54
CA GLY A 18 3.50 -9.36 20.27
C GLY A 18 2.17 -9.46 19.50
N VAL A 19 1.63 -8.32 19.08
CA VAL A 19 0.53 -8.28 18.10
C VAL A 19 1.17 -8.22 16.72
N GLY A 20 0.85 -9.19 15.86
CA GLY A 20 1.35 -9.22 14.47
C GLY A 20 0.83 -8.00 13.69
N ARG A 21 1.71 -7.37 12.90
CA ARG A 21 1.34 -6.27 12.00
C ARG A 21 0.94 -6.83 10.63
N ALA A 22 -0.02 -6.18 9.97
CA ALA A 22 -0.41 -6.50 8.61
C ALA A 22 0.73 -6.21 7.61
N ASN A 23 0.71 -6.93 6.50
CA ASN A 23 1.72 -6.80 5.45
C ASN A 23 1.23 -5.87 4.34
N PHE A 24 1.84 -4.70 4.22
CA PHE A 24 1.52 -3.68 3.22
C PHE A 24 2.44 -3.73 1.99
N GLY A 25 3.21 -4.78 1.82
CA GLY A 25 4.17 -4.95 0.73
C GLY A 25 3.94 -6.17 -0.15
N THR A 26 3.01 -7.06 0.19
CA THR A 26 2.78 -8.31 -0.56
C THR A 26 1.69 -8.14 -1.62
N ILE A 27 1.97 -8.66 -2.83
CA ILE A 27 1.03 -8.74 -3.94
C ILE A 27 0.37 -10.12 -3.93
N MET A 28 -0.95 -10.15 -4.12
CA MET A 28 -1.72 -11.33 -4.49
C MET A 28 -2.01 -11.28 -5.98
N VAL A 29 -1.45 -12.21 -6.74
CA VAL A 29 -1.77 -12.40 -8.15
C VAL A 29 -2.93 -13.39 -8.25
N PHE A 30 -4.00 -12.99 -8.89
CA PHE A 30 -5.15 -13.84 -9.16
C PHE A 30 -4.93 -14.56 -10.49
N SER A 31 -4.80 -15.88 -10.44
CA SER A 31 -4.47 -16.74 -11.57
C SER A 31 -5.56 -17.76 -11.87
N ARG A 32 -5.62 -18.25 -13.11
CA ARG A 32 -6.55 -19.27 -13.57
C ARG A 32 -5.87 -20.64 -13.54
N ASN A 33 -6.64 -21.71 -13.37
CA ASN A 33 -6.10 -23.07 -13.44
C ASN A 33 -5.51 -23.40 -14.82
N THR A 34 -5.97 -22.74 -15.89
CA THR A 34 -5.44 -22.91 -17.25
C THR A 34 -3.98 -22.46 -17.43
N ASP A 35 -3.45 -21.69 -16.49
CA ASP A 35 -2.09 -21.16 -16.55
C ASP A 35 -1.05 -22.13 -15.97
N TYR A 36 -1.48 -23.26 -15.45
CA TYR A 36 -0.60 -24.23 -14.81
C TYR A 36 -0.20 -25.38 -15.74
N VAL A 37 0.97 -25.94 -15.50
CA VAL A 37 1.41 -27.18 -16.15
C VAL A 37 0.45 -28.30 -15.80
N SER A 38 0.10 -29.14 -16.77
CA SER A 38 -0.81 -30.26 -16.57
C SER A 38 -0.39 -31.14 -15.36
N GLY A 39 -1.30 -31.35 -14.44
CA GLY A 39 -1.06 -32.14 -13.20
C GLY A 39 -0.24 -31.41 -12.13
N LYS A 40 0.13 -30.14 -12.33
CA LYS A 40 0.89 -29.32 -11.37
C LYS A 40 0.09 -28.16 -10.77
N ALA A 41 -1.14 -27.96 -11.22
CA ALA A 41 -2.01 -26.94 -10.63
C ALA A 41 -2.24 -27.26 -9.14
N PRO A 42 -2.15 -26.26 -8.24
CA PRO A 42 -2.52 -26.45 -6.84
C PRO A 42 -4.03 -26.74 -6.73
N ALA A 43 -4.48 -27.06 -5.52
CA ALA A 43 -5.92 -27.25 -5.30
C ALA A 43 -6.71 -25.97 -5.65
N PRO A 44 -7.93 -26.09 -6.19
CA PRO A 44 -8.80 -24.95 -6.44
C PRO A 44 -8.97 -24.07 -5.21
N ASP A 45 -9.05 -22.74 -5.43
CA ASP A 45 -9.21 -21.74 -4.38
C ASP A 45 -8.12 -21.80 -3.29
N SER A 46 -6.87 -22.09 -3.68
CA SER A 46 -5.72 -22.12 -2.79
C SER A 46 -4.73 -20.98 -3.09
N VAL A 47 -3.89 -20.68 -2.11
CA VAL A 47 -2.83 -19.66 -2.21
C VAL A 47 -1.47 -20.33 -2.14
N THR A 48 -0.59 -19.99 -3.07
CA THR A 48 0.81 -20.42 -3.09
C THR A 48 1.72 -19.19 -2.98
N THR A 49 2.74 -19.27 -2.15
CA THR A 49 3.72 -18.17 -1.97
C THR A 49 5.01 -18.48 -2.74
N TYR A 50 5.48 -17.50 -3.51
CA TYR A 50 6.71 -17.55 -4.27
C TYR A 50 7.66 -16.44 -3.83
N ASN A 51 8.93 -16.78 -3.61
CA ASN A 51 9.97 -15.82 -3.23
C ASN A 51 10.85 -15.42 -4.42
N ARG A 52 10.92 -16.26 -5.44
CA ARG A 52 11.74 -16.08 -6.64
C ARG A 52 10.98 -16.52 -7.88
N LEU A 53 11.33 -15.94 -9.02
CA LEU A 53 10.76 -16.35 -10.31
C LEU A 53 11.05 -17.83 -10.63
N SER A 54 12.25 -18.33 -10.28
CA SER A 54 12.62 -19.74 -10.48
C SER A 54 11.66 -20.72 -9.79
N ASP A 55 11.06 -20.32 -8.66
CA ASP A 55 10.18 -21.18 -7.87
C ASP A 55 8.82 -21.39 -8.58
N THR A 56 8.49 -20.57 -9.58
CA THR A 56 7.22 -20.63 -10.32
C THR A 56 7.26 -21.58 -11.51
N THR A 57 8.44 -21.85 -12.05
CA THR A 57 8.62 -22.51 -13.38
C THR A 57 8.22 -23.99 -13.41
N GLU A 58 8.15 -24.64 -12.28
CA GLU A 58 7.69 -26.04 -12.19
C GLU A 58 6.17 -26.16 -12.29
N ALA A 59 5.44 -25.21 -11.71
CA ALA A 59 3.98 -25.28 -11.60
C ALA A 59 3.27 -24.43 -12.67
N ILE A 60 3.82 -23.26 -13.01
CA ILE A 60 3.18 -22.31 -13.92
C ILE A 60 3.79 -22.47 -15.33
N ALA A 61 2.93 -22.67 -16.32
CA ALA A 61 3.37 -22.91 -17.69
C ALA A 61 3.94 -21.63 -18.32
N ALA A 62 5.07 -21.77 -19.01
CA ALA A 62 5.73 -20.64 -19.67
C ALA A 62 4.82 -19.97 -20.71
N GLY A 63 4.90 -18.64 -20.80
CA GLY A 63 4.12 -17.86 -21.75
C GLY A 63 2.65 -17.59 -21.37
N THR A 64 2.17 -18.20 -20.30
CA THR A 64 0.81 -17.95 -19.77
C THR A 64 0.70 -16.55 -19.15
N PRO A 65 -0.53 -16.01 -19.02
CA PRO A 65 -0.75 -14.72 -18.37
C PRO A 65 -0.11 -14.64 -16.99
N THR A 66 -0.30 -15.65 -16.15
CA THR A 66 0.30 -15.68 -14.79
C THR A 66 1.83 -15.67 -14.84
N ALA A 67 2.45 -16.43 -15.76
CA ALA A 67 3.91 -16.42 -15.92
C ALA A 67 4.43 -15.04 -16.32
N LYS A 68 3.75 -14.35 -17.25
CA LYS A 68 4.11 -13.00 -17.68
C LYS A 68 4.02 -11.98 -16.54
N VAL A 69 2.92 -12.00 -15.78
CA VAL A 69 2.73 -11.10 -14.62
C VAL A 69 3.79 -11.35 -13.56
N LEU A 70 4.09 -12.60 -13.21
CA LEU A 70 5.14 -12.92 -12.24
C LEU A 70 6.53 -12.52 -12.73
N THR A 71 6.82 -12.71 -14.01
CA THR A 71 8.08 -12.24 -14.61
C THR A 71 8.19 -10.72 -14.49
N ALA A 72 7.12 -9.98 -14.80
CA ALA A 72 7.09 -8.53 -14.68
C ALA A 72 7.30 -8.07 -13.21
N ILE A 73 6.67 -8.72 -12.25
CA ILE A 73 6.81 -8.43 -10.81
C ILE A 73 8.25 -8.70 -10.34
N PHE A 74 8.77 -9.89 -10.61
CA PHE A 74 10.09 -10.28 -10.13
C PHE A 74 11.26 -9.57 -10.82
N SER A 75 11.04 -8.94 -11.97
CA SER A 75 12.03 -8.11 -12.67
C SER A 75 12.22 -6.72 -12.06
N GLN A 76 11.36 -6.27 -11.17
CA GLN A 76 11.49 -4.94 -10.58
C GLN A 76 12.56 -4.88 -9.48
N SER A 77 13.12 -3.66 -9.27
CA SER A 77 14.06 -3.36 -8.17
C SER A 77 13.82 -1.93 -7.66
N PRO A 78 13.48 -1.72 -6.37
CA PRO A 78 13.10 -2.76 -5.42
C PRO A 78 11.80 -3.48 -5.82
N ARG A 79 11.51 -4.59 -5.17
CA ARG A 79 10.28 -5.38 -5.34
C ARG A 79 9.88 -6.03 -4.02
N PRO A 80 8.63 -6.51 -3.86
CA PRO A 80 8.23 -7.32 -2.71
C PRO A 80 9.14 -8.54 -2.51
N ARG A 81 9.34 -8.92 -1.26
CA ARG A 81 10.15 -10.10 -0.91
C ARG A 81 9.49 -11.39 -1.37
N GLN A 82 8.17 -11.42 -1.35
CA GLN A 82 7.34 -12.55 -1.73
C GLN A 82 6.14 -12.08 -2.55
N VAL A 83 5.63 -12.96 -3.38
CA VAL A 83 4.40 -12.80 -4.14
C VAL A 83 3.51 -13.99 -3.85
N LYS A 84 2.23 -13.74 -3.59
CA LYS A 84 1.25 -14.79 -3.39
C LYS A 84 0.42 -14.95 -4.65
N VAL A 85 0.07 -16.17 -4.99
CA VAL A 85 -0.75 -16.50 -6.15
C VAL A 85 -1.97 -17.26 -5.66
N PHE A 86 -3.14 -16.66 -5.86
CA PHE A 86 -4.42 -17.32 -5.65
C PHE A 86 -4.86 -17.99 -6.95
N MET A 87 -5.03 -19.31 -6.94
CA MET A 87 -5.48 -20.06 -8.09
C MET A 87 -6.99 -20.31 -7.99
N ALA A 88 -7.74 -19.77 -8.96
CA ALA A 88 -9.16 -20.06 -9.13
C ALA A 88 -9.39 -21.12 -10.22
N ALA A 89 -10.34 -22.03 -9.99
CA ALA A 89 -10.75 -22.98 -10.99
C ALA A 89 -11.66 -22.32 -12.05
N LEU A 90 -11.06 -21.40 -12.82
CA LEU A 90 -11.71 -20.63 -13.87
C LEU A 90 -11.18 -21.02 -15.25
N GLY A 91 -12.08 -21.15 -16.21
CA GLY A 91 -11.73 -21.21 -17.64
C GLY A 91 -11.14 -19.89 -18.14
N ALA A 92 -10.54 -19.91 -19.33
CA ALA A 92 -9.81 -18.77 -19.88
C ALA A 92 -10.69 -17.50 -20.01
N SER A 93 -11.99 -17.63 -20.24
CA SER A 93 -12.93 -16.52 -20.46
C SER A 93 -13.87 -16.28 -19.28
N ASP A 94 -13.79 -17.04 -18.21
CA ASP A 94 -14.69 -16.88 -17.07
C ASP A 94 -14.46 -15.54 -16.37
N PRO A 95 -15.51 -14.84 -15.93
CA PRO A 95 -15.37 -13.56 -15.26
C PRO A 95 -14.83 -13.71 -13.84
N TRP A 96 -14.02 -12.74 -13.41
CA TRP A 96 -13.65 -12.60 -12.02
C TRP A 96 -14.81 -11.99 -11.21
N LYS A 97 -15.16 -12.62 -10.10
CA LYS A 97 -16.29 -12.21 -9.24
C LYS A 97 -15.82 -11.85 -7.84
N ALA A 98 -16.68 -11.15 -7.09
CA ALA A 98 -16.43 -10.83 -5.68
C ALA A 98 -16.13 -12.07 -4.81
N GLU A 99 -16.73 -13.22 -5.12
CA GLU A 99 -16.47 -14.46 -4.40
C GLU A 99 -15.01 -14.92 -4.45
N HIS A 100 -14.29 -14.67 -5.56
CA HIS A 100 -12.88 -15.05 -5.68
C HIS A 100 -12.01 -14.17 -4.77
N LEU A 101 -12.33 -12.88 -4.63
CA LEU A 101 -11.69 -12.00 -3.67
C LEU A 101 -11.94 -12.49 -2.24
N ALA A 102 -13.19 -12.78 -1.88
CA ALA A 102 -13.56 -13.28 -0.55
C ALA A 102 -12.85 -14.60 -0.21
N LYS A 103 -12.80 -15.54 -1.15
CA LYS A 103 -12.07 -16.81 -0.99
C LYS A 103 -10.57 -16.60 -0.80
N ALA A 104 -9.95 -15.71 -1.57
CA ALA A 104 -8.52 -15.39 -1.43
C ALA A 104 -8.22 -14.83 -0.04
N ILE A 105 -9.05 -13.90 0.46
CA ILE A 105 -8.93 -13.31 1.81
C ILE A 105 -9.12 -14.37 2.89
N GLN A 106 -10.09 -15.25 2.73
CA GLN A 106 -10.36 -16.34 3.68
C GLN A 106 -9.19 -17.34 3.77
N LYS A 107 -8.55 -17.63 2.63
CA LYS A 107 -7.42 -18.56 2.57
C LYS A 107 -6.13 -17.96 3.11
N ASP A 108 -5.90 -16.69 2.83
CA ASP A 108 -4.73 -15.97 3.30
C ASP A 108 -5.05 -14.46 3.31
N ALA A 109 -5.04 -13.86 4.48
CA ALA A 109 -5.30 -12.43 4.66
C ALA A 109 -4.03 -11.56 4.64
N ASP A 110 -2.82 -12.17 4.60
CA ASP A 110 -1.54 -11.47 4.69
C ASP A 110 -1.04 -11.01 3.31
N TRP A 111 -1.76 -10.08 2.70
CA TRP A 111 -1.41 -9.39 1.46
C TRP A 111 -2.17 -8.06 1.36
N TYR A 112 -1.66 -7.13 0.55
CA TYR A 112 -2.22 -5.79 0.45
C TYR A 112 -2.73 -5.41 -0.95
N CYS A 113 -2.08 -5.86 -2.01
CA CYS A 113 -2.40 -5.45 -3.38
C CYS A 113 -2.83 -6.64 -4.22
N ALA A 114 -3.95 -6.52 -4.91
CA ALA A 114 -4.43 -7.48 -5.90
C ALA A 114 -3.97 -7.08 -7.31
N VAL A 115 -3.56 -8.07 -8.09
CA VAL A 115 -3.34 -7.98 -9.54
C VAL A 115 -3.95 -9.20 -10.18
N ILE A 116 -4.72 -9.03 -11.24
CA ILE A 116 -5.35 -10.15 -11.97
C ILE A 116 -4.52 -10.46 -13.21
N ALA A 117 -4.11 -11.71 -13.36
CA ALA A 117 -3.40 -12.20 -14.54
C ALA A 117 -4.39 -12.64 -15.63
N GLY A 118 -4.12 -12.22 -16.86
CA GLY A 118 -4.93 -12.52 -18.03
C GLY A 118 -6.13 -11.59 -18.21
N GLU A 119 -6.72 -11.66 -19.38
CA GLU A 119 -7.89 -10.85 -19.74
C GLU A 119 -9.18 -11.43 -19.16
N SER A 120 -10.17 -10.59 -18.94
CA SER A 120 -11.51 -10.96 -18.48
C SER A 120 -12.53 -9.98 -19.03
N THR A 121 -13.78 -10.43 -19.09
CA THR A 121 -14.90 -9.60 -19.57
C THR A 121 -15.41 -8.64 -18.50
N ASP A 122 -15.14 -8.89 -17.21
CA ASP A 122 -15.61 -8.04 -16.12
C ASP A 122 -14.58 -7.94 -15.00
N PHE A 123 -13.90 -6.82 -14.96
CA PHE A 123 -13.03 -6.42 -13.84
C PHE A 123 -13.73 -5.45 -12.87
N MET A 124 -14.85 -4.85 -13.31
CA MET A 124 -15.54 -3.84 -12.52
C MET A 124 -16.21 -4.44 -11.28
N THR A 125 -16.74 -5.64 -11.40
CA THR A 125 -17.32 -6.36 -10.25
C THR A 125 -16.26 -6.65 -9.19
N PHE A 126 -15.05 -7.04 -9.59
CA PHE A 126 -13.93 -7.23 -8.67
C PHE A 126 -13.46 -5.91 -8.05
N ALA A 127 -13.35 -4.85 -8.88
CA ALA A 127 -12.97 -3.51 -8.42
C ALA A 127 -13.95 -2.95 -7.38
N LYS A 128 -15.26 -3.16 -7.57
CA LYS A 128 -16.28 -2.76 -6.58
C LYS A 128 -16.21 -3.59 -5.29
N ALA A 129 -15.90 -4.86 -5.38
CA ALA A 129 -15.79 -5.72 -4.21
C ALA A 129 -14.62 -5.32 -3.30
N ILE A 130 -13.49 -4.89 -3.87
CA ILE A 130 -12.31 -4.51 -3.07
C ILE A 130 -12.48 -3.17 -2.36
N GLU A 131 -13.46 -2.33 -2.74
CA GLU A 131 -13.73 -1.05 -2.07
C GLU A 131 -14.08 -1.21 -0.58
N GLY A 132 -14.65 -2.35 -0.19
CA GLY A 132 -14.94 -2.69 1.21
C GLY A 132 -13.74 -3.19 2.01
N GLU A 133 -12.59 -3.38 1.38
CA GLU A 133 -11.42 -3.98 1.97
C GLU A 133 -10.29 -2.95 2.19
N ARG A 134 -9.44 -3.15 3.19
CA ARG A 134 -8.19 -2.38 3.34
C ARG A 134 -7.09 -2.95 2.44
N ARG A 135 -7.36 -2.98 1.14
CA ARG A 135 -6.47 -3.50 0.10
C ARG A 135 -6.57 -2.63 -1.14
N LEU A 136 -5.60 -2.74 -2.02
CA LEU A 136 -5.59 -2.09 -3.32
C LEU A 136 -5.82 -3.11 -4.44
N PHE A 137 -6.47 -2.68 -5.50
CA PHE A 137 -6.49 -3.36 -6.79
C PHE A 137 -5.75 -2.51 -7.81
N VAL A 138 -4.69 -3.06 -8.41
CA VAL A 138 -3.94 -2.40 -9.48
C VAL A 138 -4.22 -3.14 -10.77
N THR A 139 -4.66 -2.41 -11.79
CA THR A 139 -5.10 -3.01 -13.07
C THR A 139 -4.68 -2.16 -14.26
N ASP A 140 -4.43 -2.83 -15.38
CA ASP A 140 -4.21 -2.25 -16.72
C ASP A 140 -5.36 -2.61 -17.69
N GLN A 141 -6.49 -3.08 -17.17
CA GLN A 141 -7.57 -3.70 -17.95
C GLN A 141 -8.93 -3.01 -17.77
N ILE A 142 -9.04 -2.00 -16.92
CA ILE A 142 -10.25 -1.18 -16.80
C ILE A 142 -10.00 0.14 -17.55
N ALA A 143 -10.95 0.55 -18.38
CA ALA A 143 -10.85 1.85 -19.05
C ALA A 143 -10.81 2.99 -18.01
N PRO A 144 -9.85 3.94 -18.09
CA PRO A 144 -9.67 5.03 -17.14
C PRO A 144 -10.97 5.76 -16.76
N LYS A 145 -11.73 6.18 -17.77
CA LYS A 145 -13.01 6.87 -17.57
C LYS A 145 -14.03 6.01 -16.81
N ALA A 146 -14.14 4.73 -17.13
CA ALA A 146 -15.10 3.84 -16.49
C ALA A 146 -14.77 3.64 -14.99
N ALA A 147 -13.49 3.55 -14.63
CA ALA A 147 -13.07 3.46 -13.24
C ALA A 147 -13.35 4.76 -12.47
N LYS A 148 -13.04 5.92 -13.07
CA LYS A 148 -13.30 7.24 -12.48
C LYS A 148 -14.79 7.48 -12.25
N ASP A 149 -15.64 7.16 -13.25
CA ASP A 149 -17.09 7.33 -13.15
C ASP A 149 -17.72 6.50 -12.00
N GLN A 150 -17.06 5.43 -11.57
CA GLN A 150 -17.45 4.63 -10.39
C GLN A 150 -16.85 5.14 -9.09
N ASN A 151 -16.02 6.18 -9.12
CA ASN A 151 -15.38 6.79 -7.95
C ASN A 151 -14.67 5.77 -7.03
N LEU A 152 -13.85 4.89 -7.62
CA LEU A 152 -13.20 3.79 -6.91
C LEU A 152 -11.96 4.27 -6.14
N TYR A 153 -11.98 4.17 -4.81
CA TYR A 153 -10.89 4.62 -3.93
C TYR A 153 -9.86 3.54 -3.60
N ARG A 154 -10.10 2.29 -4.03
CA ARG A 154 -9.18 1.16 -3.83
C ARG A 154 -8.62 0.61 -5.13
N THR A 155 -9.01 1.20 -6.27
CA THR A 155 -8.59 0.74 -7.59
C THR A 155 -7.71 1.78 -8.25
N ALA A 156 -6.47 1.40 -8.59
CA ALA A 156 -5.53 2.20 -9.35
C ALA A 156 -5.38 1.63 -10.77
N VAL A 157 -5.61 2.47 -11.77
CA VAL A 157 -5.52 2.09 -13.18
C VAL A 157 -4.22 2.60 -13.79
N ILE A 158 -3.50 1.74 -14.50
CA ILE A 158 -2.31 2.12 -15.27
C ILE A 158 -2.52 1.80 -16.76
N VAL A 159 -2.12 2.74 -17.61
CA VAL A 159 -2.08 2.57 -19.05
C VAL A 159 -0.63 2.31 -19.47
N GLY A 160 -0.39 1.14 -20.03
CA GLY A 160 0.90 0.68 -20.54
C GLY A 160 0.77 0.08 -21.93
N ALA A 161 1.87 -0.41 -22.49
CA ALA A 161 1.85 -1.10 -23.77
C ALA A 161 1.38 -2.56 -23.65
N GLU A 162 1.53 -3.17 -22.48
CA GLU A 162 1.10 -4.53 -22.21
C GLU A 162 -0.02 -4.54 -21.17
N ALA A 163 -1.10 -5.24 -21.51
CA ALA A 163 -2.25 -5.48 -20.64
C ALA A 163 -2.18 -6.86 -19.99
N GLY A 164 -3.30 -7.33 -19.45
CA GLY A 164 -3.38 -8.66 -18.84
C GLY A 164 -2.74 -8.75 -17.47
N GLY A 165 -2.61 -7.62 -16.77
CA GLY A 165 -2.00 -7.52 -15.46
C GLY A 165 -0.48 -7.33 -15.48
N VAL A 166 0.16 -7.32 -16.65
CA VAL A 166 1.62 -7.25 -16.79
C VAL A 166 2.16 -5.89 -16.36
N THR A 167 1.67 -4.81 -16.95
CA THR A 167 2.06 -3.44 -16.57
C THR A 167 1.62 -3.13 -15.14
N ALA A 168 0.42 -3.53 -14.76
CA ALA A 168 -0.12 -3.36 -13.41
C ALA A 168 0.74 -4.08 -12.36
N GLY A 169 1.13 -5.31 -12.61
CA GLY A 169 2.00 -6.10 -11.72
C GLY A 169 3.38 -5.50 -11.55
N ALA A 170 4.00 -5.05 -12.65
CA ALA A 170 5.30 -4.37 -12.60
C ALA A 170 5.24 -3.07 -11.78
N TRP A 171 4.22 -2.25 -12.01
CA TRP A 171 4.05 -0.99 -11.28
C TRP A 171 3.76 -1.20 -9.80
N ALA A 172 2.84 -2.10 -9.45
CA ALA A 172 2.58 -2.49 -8.08
C ALA A 172 3.84 -3.01 -7.38
N ALA A 173 4.59 -3.91 -8.04
CA ALA A 173 5.83 -4.46 -7.48
C ALA A 173 6.89 -3.39 -7.23
N LYS A 174 7.10 -2.48 -8.19
CA LYS A 174 8.03 -1.38 -8.05
C LYS A 174 7.71 -0.48 -6.86
N CYS A 175 6.45 -0.15 -6.67
CA CYS A 175 6.01 0.75 -5.60
C CYS A 175 5.95 0.04 -4.24
N LEU A 176 5.42 -1.17 -4.19
CA LEU A 176 5.31 -1.95 -2.95
C LEU A 176 6.65 -2.48 -2.44
N GLY A 177 7.69 -2.45 -3.26
CA GLY A 177 9.07 -2.73 -2.84
C GLY A 177 9.65 -1.70 -1.86
N TYR A 178 9.05 -0.52 -1.75
CA TYR A 178 9.39 0.50 -0.76
C TYR A 178 8.52 0.37 0.50
N ALA A 179 8.99 0.93 1.61
CA ALA A 179 8.18 1.03 2.82
C ALA A 179 7.02 2.01 2.63
N ALA A 180 5.87 1.74 3.23
CA ALA A 180 4.73 2.65 3.19
C ALA A 180 5.08 4.01 3.81
N GLY A 181 4.79 5.10 3.11
CA GLY A 181 5.13 6.46 3.51
C GLY A 181 6.47 6.99 2.99
N SER A 182 7.33 6.11 2.44
CA SER A 182 8.62 6.51 1.86
C SER A 182 8.61 6.58 0.33
N GLU A 183 7.49 6.27 -0.29
CA GLU A 183 7.37 6.21 -1.74
C GLU A 183 6.34 7.19 -2.29
N THR A 184 6.46 7.46 -3.58
CA THR A 184 5.35 7.91 -4.43
C THR A 184 5.10 6.89 -5.53
N TRP A 185 3.90 6.85 -6.08
CA TRP A 185 3.54 5.95 -7.18
C TRP A 185 3.73 6.59 -8.56
N ALA A 186 4.09 7.86 -8.63
CA ALA A 186 4.54 8.54 -9.83
C ALA A 186 6.06 8.37 -10.05
N LEU A 187 6.53 8.74 -11.24
CA LEU A 187 7.95 8.85 -11.63
C LEU A 187 8.74 7.53 -11.44
N LYS A 188 8.11 6.39 -11.76
CA LYS A 188 8.74 5.07 -11.68
C LYS A 188 9.17 4.56 -13.06
N GLN A 189 10.38 4.05 -13.14
CA GLN A 189 10.83 3.23 -14.25
C GLN A 189 10.43 1.78 -13.99
N LEU A 190 9.86 1.12 -15.00
CA LEU A 190 9.44 -0.28 -14.95
C LEU A 190 10.39 -1.12 -15.81
N ALA A 191 11.13 -2.03 -15.15
CA ALA A 191 12.09 -2.89 -15.83
C ALA A 191 11.37 -3.94 -16.71
N GLY A 192 11.81 -4.07 -17.94
CA GLY A 192 11.29 -5.06 -18.88
C GLY A 192 9.90 -4.78 -19.45
N ILE A 193 9.31 -3.62 -19.14
CA ILE A 193 7.99 -3.23 -19.63
C ILE A 193 8.15 -2.16 -20.72
N PRO A 194 7.55 -2.36 -21.91
CA PRO A 194 7.54 -1.34 -22.94
C PRO A 194 6.61 -0.17 -22.57
N ALA A 195 7.01 1.05 -22.94
CA ALA A 195 6.20 2.24 -22.73
C ALA A 195 4.98 2.25 -23.67
N ALA A 196 3.86 2.78 -23.19
CA ALA A 196 2.68 3.01 -24.01
C ALA A 196 2.98 3.99 -25.15
N SER A 197 2.42 3.70 -26.32
CA SER A 197 2.50 4.56 -27.51
C SER A 197 1.19 5.33 -27.64
N LEU A 198 1.04 6.40 -26.86
CA LEU A 198 -0.15 7.25 -26.83
C LEU A 198 0.09 8.57 -27.58
N THR A 199 -0.96 9.10 -28.17
CA THR A 199 -0.96 10.50 -28.60
C THR A 199 -0.99 11.42 -27.38
N PRO A 200 -0.52 12.68 -27.47
CA PRO A 200 -0.61 13.63 -26.34
C PRO A 200 -2.03 13.82 -25.79
N GLN A 201 -3.05 13.72 -26.66
CA GLN A 201 -4.45 13.82 -26.24
C GLN A 201 -4.89 12.60 -25.42
N GLN A 202 -4.58 11.38 -25.87
CA GLN A 202 -4.90 10.14 -25.13
C GLN A 202 -4.19 10.09 -23.78
N ASP A 203 -2.95 10.53 -23.76
CA ASP A 203 -2.14 10.63 -22.56
C ASP A 203 -2.77 11.57 -21.53
N GLN A 204 -3.12 12.80 -21.97
CA GLN A 204 -3.77 13.77 -21.09
C GLN A 204 -5.16 13.31 -20.65
N GLU A 205 -5.91 12.62 -21.52
CA GLU A 205 -7.22 12.06 -21.17
C GLU A 205 -7.09 10.99 -20.07
N ALA A 206 -6.10 10.10 -20.16
CA ALA A 206 -5.85 9.10 -19.12
C ALA A 206 -5.53 9.75 -17.77
N LEU A 207 -4.65 10.77 -17.76
CA LEU A 207 -4.30 11.52 -16.55
C LEU A 207 -5.51 12.28 -15.97
N ASN A 208 -6.32 12.90 -16.81
CA ASN A 208 -7.56 13.59 -16.39
C ASN A 208 -8.61 12.63 -15.81
N ASN A 209 -8.51 11.36 -16.15
CA ASN A 209 -9.31 10.28 -15.58
C ASN A 209 -8.64 9.57 -14.39
N ASN A 210 -7.72 10.27 -13.71
CA ASN A 210 -7.02 9.78 -12.51
C ASN A 210 -6.21 8.49 -12.72
N SER A 211 -5.90 8.16 -13.97
CA SER A 211 -5.07 6.99 -14.27
C SER A 211 -3.60 7.35 -14.35
N THR A 212 -2.77 6.35 -14.15
CA THR A 212 -1.33 6.45 -14.35
C THR A 212 -1.00 6.04 -15.79
N VAL A 213 -0.06 6.73 -16.41
CA VAL A 213 0.46 6.37 -17.73
C VAL A 213 1.93 6.00 -17.60
N PHE A 214 2.31 4.81 -18.09
CA PHE A 214 3.71 4.46 -18.29
C PHE A 214 4.10 4.81 -19.72
N GLY A 215 4.69 5.99 -19.89
CA GLY A 215 4.98 6.60 -21.19
C GLY A 215 6.45 6.97 -21.37
N ARG A 216 6.82 7.23 -22.63
CA ARG A 216 8.15 7.73 -23.01
C ARG A 216 8.25 9.23 -22.70
N MET A 217 9.25 9.62 -21.92
CA MET A 217 9.57 11.03 -21.61
C MET A 217 10.67 11.57 -22.54
N SER A 218 11.64 10.72 -22.87
CA SER A 218 12.73 11.03 -23.82
C SER A 218 13.18 9.76 -24.54
N ALA A 219 14.16 9.87 -25.41
CA ALA A 219 14.66 8.71 -26.19
C ALA A 219 15.12 7.53 -25.29
N GLN A 220 15.53 7.81 -24.05
CA GLN A 220 16.10 6.81 -23.16
C GLN A 220 15.37 6.72 -21.81
N LEU A 221 14.27 7.48 -21.62
CA LEU A 221 13.59 7.57 -20.35
C LEU A 221 12.11 7.28 -20.48
N ASN A 222 11.66 6.19 -19.87
CA ASN A 222 10.27 5.83 -19.69
C ASN A 222 9.91 5.95 -18.21
N LEU A 223 8.82 6.67 -17.88
CA LEU A 223 8.38 6.88 -16.51
C LEU A 223 6.87 6.75 -16.39
N THR A 224 6.42 6.41 -15.17
CA THR A 224 5.02 6.55 -14.81
C THR A 224 4.70 8.00 -14.49
N ARG A 225 3.56 8.50 -14.99
CA ARG A 225 2.95 9.79 -14.64
C ARG A 225 1.56 9.55 -14.09
N GLY A 226 1.18 10.27 -13.07
CA GLY A 226 -0.04 10.03 -12.30
C GLY A 226 0.29 9.52 -10.91
N GLY A 227 -0.25 8.38 -10.50
CA GLY A 227 -0.08 7.79 -9.16
C GLY A 227 -1.31 7.95 -8.28
N LYS A 228 -2.50 8.10 -8.89
CA LYS A 228 -3.79 8.21 -8.22
C LYS A 228 -4.59 6.92 -8.34
N VAL A 229 -5.49 6.70 -7.39
CA VAL A 229 -6.62 5.78 -7.58
C VAL A 229 -7.70 6.45 -8.42
N ALA A 230 -8.61 5.68 -8.99
CA ALA A 230 -9.67 6.20 -9.85
C ALA A 230 -10.56 7.25 -9.18
N GLY A 231 -10.76 7.18 -7.86
CA GLY A 231 -11.45 8.18 -7.05
C GLY A 231 -10.69 9.49 -6.83
N GLY A 232 -9.45 9.61 -7.33
CA GLY A 232 -8.70 10.87 -7.37
C GLY A 232 -7.70 11.10 -6.25
N GLU A 233 -7.66 10.25 -5.22
CA GLU A 233 -6.67 10.33 -4.14
C GLU A 233 -5.33 9.69 -4.60
N TRP A 234 -4.23 10.07 -3.97
CA TRP A 234 -2.92 9.49 -4.21
C TRP A 234 -2.81 8.09 -3.61
N VAL A 235 -2.25 7.14 -4.36
CA VAL A 235 -2.10 5.74 -3.92
C VAL A 235 -1.19 5.63 -2.70
N ASP A 236 -0.11 6.41 -2.65
CA ASP A 236 0.81 6.47 -1.51
C ASP A 236 0.13 6.98 -0.24
N VAL A 237 -0.75 7.99 -0.34
CA VAL A 237 -1.55 8.50 0.78
C VAL A 237 -2.50 7.42 1.32
N ILE A 238 -3.19 6.71 0.43
CA ILE A 238 -4.10 5.62 0.83
C ILE A 238 -3.33 4.49 1.52
N ARG A 239 -2.21 4.06 0.94
CA ARG A 239 -1.37 3.01 1.50
C ARG A 239 -0.79 3.42 2.86
N PHE A 240 -0.29 4.64 2.97
CA PHE A 240 0.25 5.17 4.22
C PHE A 240 -0.82 5.27 5.31
N ARG A 241 -2.01 5.76 4.99
CA ARG A 241 -3.16 5.80 5.90
C ARG A 241 -3.49 4.41 6.44
N ASP A 242 -3.59 3.42 5.57
CA ASP A 242 -3.92 2.04 5.94
C ASP A 242 -2.83 1.43 6.84
N TRP A 243 -1.56 1.70 6.52
CA TRP A 243 -0.42 1.28 7.32
C TRP A 243 -0.40 1.95 8.70
N LEU A 244 -0.59 3.26 8.76
CA LEU A 244 -0.60 4.01 10.03
C LEU A 244 -1.75 3.57 10.93
N GLN A 245 -2.92 3.30 10.35
CA GLN A 245 -4.06 2.75 11.07
C GLN A 245 -3.72 1.39 11.71
N ASP A 246 -3.07 0.48 10.97
CA ASP A 246 -2.63 -0.82 11.50
C ASP A 246 -1.60 -0.65 12.62
N VAL A 247 -0.63 0.24 12.45
CA VAL A 247 0.37 0.58 13.47
C VAL A 247 -0.29 1.07 14.75
N MET A 248 -1.26 2.01 14.64
CA MET A 248 -1.99 2.52 15.80
C MET A 248 -2.82 1.42 16.47
N GLN A 249 -3.56 0.64 15.72
CA GLN A 249 -4.36 -0.47 16.26
C GLN A 249 -3.48 -1.47 16.99
N THR A 250 -2.37 -1.88 16.37
CA THR A 250 -1.42 -2.83 16.96
C THR A 250 -0.79 -2.30 18.25
N ASN A 251 -0.32 -1.05 18.26
CA ASN A 251 0.28 -0.44 19.44
C ASN A 251 -0.74 -0.25 20.57
N LEU A 252 -1.96 0.17 20.27
CA LEU A 252 -3.03 0.35 21.27
C LEU A 252 -3.49 -0.99 21.83
N VAL A 253 -3.69 -2.01 21.01
CA VAL A 253 -4.01 -3.37 21.48
C VAL A 253 -2.88 -3.91 22.36
N ALA A 254 -1.62 -3.78 21.93
CA ALA A 254 -0.46 -4.18 22.77
C ALA A 254 -0.45 -3.44 24.11
N THR A 255 -0.82 -2.15 24.12
CA THR A 255 -0.91 -1.35 25.36
C THR A 255 -1.97 -1.90 26.32
N LEU A 256 -3.10 -2.38 25.80
CA LEU A 256 -4.20 -2.94 26.60
C LEU A 256 -3.87 -4.34 27.14
N ILE A 257 -3.34 -5.24 26.30
CA ILE A 257 -3.13 -6.66 26.68
C ILE A 257 -1.90 -6.87 27.57
N ASN A 258 -0.89 -5.99 27.48
CA ASN A 258 0.31 -6.09 28.30
C ASN A 258 0.14 -5.48 29.71
N ARG A 259 -1.08 -5.13 30.11
CA ARG A 259 -1.41 -4.61 31.43
C ARG A 259 -2.62 -5.34 32.01
N PRO A 260 -2.62 -5.67 33.30
CA PRO A 260 -3.78 -6.30 33.94
C PRO A 260 -5.04 -5.42 33.87
N LYS A 261 -4.84 -4.10 33.92
CA LYS A 261 -5.92 -3.10 33.82
C LYS A 261 -5.35 -1.75 33.40
N LEU A 262 -6.04 -1.06 32.51
CA LEU A 262 -5.83 0.35 32.23
C LEU A 262 -6.96 1.14 32.90
N PRO A 263 -6.69 1.90 33.98
CA PRO A 263 -7.75 2.61 34.70
C PRO A 263 -8.24 3.81 33.90
N TYR A 264 -9.51 4.19 34.11
CA TYR A 264 -10.09 5.39 33.50
C TYR A 264 -9.75 6.62 34.35
N THR A 265 -8.48 6.95 34.42
CA THR A 265 -7.89 8.11 35.13
C THR A 265 -7.02 8.90 34.14
N ASP A 266 -6.57 10.09 34.55
CA ASP A 266 -5.68 10.90 33.70
C ASP A 266 -4.38 10.15 33.39
N GLU A 267 -3.84 9.37 34.33
CA GLU A 267 -2.66 8.53 34.11
C GLU A 267 -2.95 7.42 33.07
N GLY A 268 -4.12 6.78 33.15
CA GLY A 268 -4.50 5.75 32.17
C GLY A 268 -4.72 6.34 30.77
N LEU A 269 -5.29 7.52 30.69
CA LEU A 269 -5.48 8.24 29.43
C LEU A 269 -4.14 8.71 28.84
N ALA A 270 -3.19 9.19 29.68
CA ALA A 270 -1.84 9.55 29.25
C ALA A 270 -1.06 8.37 28.66
N VAL A 271 -1.33 7.16 29.11
CA VAL A 271 -0.75 5.93 28.51
C VAL A 271 -1.28 5.71 27.09
N ILE A 272 -2.58 5.94 26.85
CA ILE A 272 -3.16 5.86 25.51
C ILE A 272 -2.55 6.93 24.61
N GLU A 273 -2.45 8.17 25.10
CA GLU A 273 -1.82 9.28 24.39
C GLU A 273 -0.38 8.94 23.98
N SER A 274 0.43 8.44 24.91
CA SER A 274 1.81 8.03 24.64
C SER A 274 1.89 6.94 23.57
N SER A 275 0.96 5.99 23.55
CA SER A 275 0.90 4.94 22.53
C SER A 275 0.53 5.49 21.15
N MET A 276 -0.37 6.48 21.08
CA MET A 276 -0.72 7.17 19.84
C MET A 276 0.45 8.02 19.32
N ILE A 277 1.11 8.79 20.19
CA ILE A 277 2.31 9.57 19.87
C ILE A 277 3.39 8.65 19.29
N LYS A 278 3.67 7.51 19.93
CA LYS A 278 4.61 6.51 19.42
C LYS A 278 4.26 6.07 17.99
N SER A 279 2.98 5.84 17.71
CA SER A 279 2.52 5.43 16.37
C SER A 279 2.71 6.55 15.32
N LEU A 280 2.48 7.81 15.70
CA LEU A 280 2.71 8.96 14.84
C LEU A 280 4.20 9.21 14.60
N GLU A 281 5.06 8.99 15.59
CA GLU A 281 6.52 9.03 15.43
C GLU A 281 7.02 7.92 14.49
N GLU A 282 6.41 6.74 14.50
CA GLU A 282 6.67 5.72 13.49
C GLU A 282 6.27 6.22 12.10
N GLY A 283 5.15 6.97 11.98
CA GLY A 283 4.72 7.63 10.75
C GLY A 283 5.70 8.71 10.25
N VAL A 284 6.28 9.48 11.17
CA VAL A 284 7.36 10.44 10.86
C VAL A 284 8.59 9.71 10.33
N LYS A 285 9.04 8.66 11.02
CA LYS A 285 10.20 7.85 10.60
C LYS A 285 9.99 7.17 9.25
N ALA A 286 8.75 6.78 8.94
CA ALA A 286 8.38 6.23 7.64
C ALA A 286 8.38 7.29 6.52
N GLY A 287 8.38 8.57 6.86
CA GLY A 287 8.39 9.69 5.91
C GLY A 287 7.01 10.18 5.49
N GLY A 288 5.92 9.63 6.03
CA GLY A 288 4.55 10.00 5.65
C GLY A 288 3.96 11.16 6.47
N VAL A 289 4.47 11.41 7.68
CA VAL A 289 4.04 12.51 8.55
C VAL A 289 5.15 13.55 8.69
N ILE A 290 4.80 14.82 8.65
CA ILE A 290 5.73 15.93 8.91
C ILE A 290 6.18 15.88 10.38
N ASP A 291 7.48 15.97 10.63
CA ASP A 291 8.02 16.00 11.99
C ASP A 291 7.76 17.36 12.66
N TRP A 292 8.29 18.44 12.05
CA TRP A 292 8.14 19.81 12.53
C TRP A 292 7.66 20.72 11.41
N ARG A 293 6.79 21.66 11.74
CA ARG A 293 6.32 22.67 10.81
C ARG A 293 6.21 24.04 11.50
N ASP A 294 6.27 25.11 10.73
CA ASP A 294 5.90 26.44 11.20
C ASP A 294 4.37 26.51 11.38
N ASN A 295 3.92 27.08 12.49
CA ASN A 295 2.49 27.27 12.76
C ASN A 295 1.88 28.51 12.04
N GLY A 296 2.67 29.25 11.27
CA GLY A 296 2.27 30.50 10.62
C GLY A 296 2.58 31.75 11.45
N GLU A 297 3.11 31.58 12.67
CA GLU A 297 3.52 32.64 13.59
C GLU A 297 5.04 32.61 13.85
N GLY A 298 5.78 31.84 13.06
CA GLY A 298 7.23 31.68 13.17
C GLY A 298 7.66 30.73 14.29
N GLN A 299 6.74 29.92 14.86
CA GLN A 299 7.05 28.92 15.87
C GLN A 299 7.06 27.51 15.24
N LEU A 300 8.10 26.73 15.56
CA LEU A 300 8.16 25.34 15.17
C LEU A 300 7.29 24.49 16.12
N VAL A 301 6.31 23.82 15.56
CA VAL A 301 5.42 22.87 16.26
C VAL A 301 5.48 21.50 15.62
N ARG A 302 5.12 20.45 16.36
CA ARG A 302 5.02 19.10 15.80
C ARG A 302 4.04 19.06 14.64
N GLY A 303 4.33 18.27 13.62
CA GLY A 303 3.43 18.02 12.49
C GLY A 303 2.22 17.17 12.82
N TYR A 304 2.03 16.82 14.10
CA TYR A 304 0.87 16.08 14.58
C TYR A 304 0.48 16.52 15.98
N THR A 305 -0.77 16.27 16.35
CA THR A 305 -1.33 16.53 17.68
C THR A 305 -2.21 15.36 18.08
N VAL A 306 -2.11 14.94 19.34
CA VAL A 306 -3.01 13.97 19.97
C VAL A 306 -3.88 14.71 20.98
N THR A 307 -5.16 14.44 21.00
CA THR A 307 -6.11 15.06 21.91
C THR A 307 -6.76 13.98 22.75
N VAL A 308 -6.56 14.06 24.06
CA VAL A 308 -7.11 13.16 25.06
C VAL A 308 -7.94 13.97 26.07
N PRO A 309 -9.17 13.55 26.42
CA PRO A 309 -9.97 14.28 27.41
C PRO A 309 -9.38 14.10 28.82
N GLN A 310 -9.58 15.08 29.70
CA GLN A 310 -9.32 14.88 31.12
C GLN A 310 -10.38 13.94 31.71
N ALA A 311 -9.95 13.02 32.58
CA ALA A 311 -10.87 12.02 33.14
C ALA A 311 -12.07 12.66 33.86
N LYS A 312 -11.89 13.83 34.51
CA LYS A 312 -12.97 14.55 35.19
C LYS A 312 -14.08 15.02 34.24
N ASP A 313 -13.72 15.35 32.99
CA ASP A 313 -14.64 15.94 32.00
C ASP A 313 -15.40 14.87 31.19
N VAL A 314 -15.05 13.59 31.34
CA VAL A 314 -15.71 12.49 30.65
C VAL A 314 -17.00 12.11 31.39
N PRO A 315 -18.18 12.10 30.73
CA PRO A 315 -19.45 11.72 31.32
C PRO A 315 -19.45 10.31 31.95
N PHE A 316 -20.21 10.12 33.01
CA PHE A 316 -20.28 8.85 33.74
C PHE A 316 -20.68 7.66 32.86
N ASN A 317 -21.65 7.86 31.98
CA ASN A 317 -22.12 6.82 31.05
C ASN A 317 -21.02 6.36 30.08
N ILE A 318 -20.13 7.26 29.64
CA ILE A 318 -18.98 6.93 28.80
C ILE A 318 -17.96 6.13 29.61
N LYS A 319 -17.65 6.57 30.84
CA LYS A 319 -16.77 5.78 31.74
C LYS A 319 -17.34 4.39 32.03
N ALA A 320 -18.64 4.30 32.24
CA ALA A 320 -19.34 3.04 32.48
C ALA A 320 -19.30 2.10 31.28
N SER A 321 -19.30 2.62 30.06
CA SER A 321 -19.13 1.85 28.82
C SER A 321 -17.70 1.33 28.60
N ARG A 322 -16.73 1.82 29.38
CA ARG A 322 -15.28 1.49 29.30
C ARG A 322 -14.64 1.80 27.92
N VAL A 323 -15.19 2.80 27.23
CA VAL A 323 -14.66 3.27 25.93
C VAL A 323 -13.98 4.62 26.13
N ALA A 324 -12.72 4.75 25.72
CA ALA A 324 -12.02 6.02 25.67
C ALA A 324 -12.12 6.62 24.25
N HIS A 325 -12.57 7.86 24.19
CA HIS A 325 -12.62 8.63 22.94
C HIS A 325 -11.39 9.52 22.87
N VAL A 326 -10.51 9.22 21.93
CA VAL A 326 -9.27 9.95 21.67
C VAL A 326 -9.19 10.29 20.19
N SER A 327 -8.53 11.39 19.87
CA SER A 327 -8.37 11.84 18.48
C SER A 327 -6.95 12.31 18.22
N PHE A 328 -6.58 12.36 16.94
CA PHE A 328 -5.35 12.98 16.49
C PHE A 328 -5.57 13.74 15.18
N SER A 329 -4.66 14.66 14.92
CA SER A 329 -4.47 15.25 13.59
C SER A 329 -2.99 15.14 13.21
N ALA A 330 -2.71 14.96 11.92
CA ALA A 330 -1.34 14.89 11.42
C ALA A 330 -1.26 15.49 10.01
N TYR A 331 -0.15 16.14 9.71
CA TYR A 331 0.14 16.72 8.41
C TYR A 331 0.99 15.76 7.60
N LEU A 332 0.55 15.47 6.37
CA LEU A 332 1.28 14.60 5.44
C LEU A 332 2.45 15.36 4.80
N THR A 333 3.55 14.65 4.55
CA THR A 333 4.72 15.22 3.86
C THR A 333 4.45 15.51 2.38
N GLY A 334 3.58 14.71 1.74
CA GLY A 334 3.33 14.78 0.30
C GLY A 334 4.55 14.35 -0.54
N ALA A 335 4.43 14.51 -1.86
CA ALA A 335 5.51 14.26 -2.82
C ALA A 335 5.52 15.33 -3.91
N ILE A 336 6.72 15.73 -4.35
CA ILE A 336 6.89 16.65 -5.48
C ILE A 336 6.94 15.84 -6.77
N HIS A 337 6.05 16.13 -7.71
CA HIS A 337 5.97 15.43 -9.00
C HIS A 337 6.37 16.32 -10.19
N ALA A 338 6.41 17.64 -10.00
CA ALA A 338 6.82 18.61 -11.02
C ALA A 338 7.59 19.75 -10.37
N ILE A 339 8.55 20.32 -11.11
CA ILE A 339 9.34 21.48 -10.69
C ILE A 339 9.29 22.50 -11.83
N GLU A 340 8.84 23.70 -11.53
CA GLU A 340 8.89 24.83 -12.46
C GLU A 340 10.03 25.78 -12.03
N VAL A 341 10.91 26.09 -12.99
CA VAL A 341 12.04 26.97 -12.75
C VAL A 341 11.97 28.15 -13.71
N THR A 342 11.95 29.37 -13.18
CA THR A 342 12.08 30.60 -13.96
C THR A 342 13.44 31.20 -13.70
N GLY A 343 14.16 31.52 -14.75
CA GLY A 343 15.48 32.16 -14.66
C GLY A 343 15.67 33.23 -15.77
N SER A 344 16.52 34.21 -15.50
CA SER A 344 16.93 35.24 -16.49
C SER A 344 18.45 35.30 -16.58
N PHE A 345 18.96 35.53 -17.77
CA PHE A 345 20.36 35.85 -18.00
C PHE A 345 20.47 37.36 -18.30
N THR A 346 21.37 38.03 -17.63
CA THR A 346 21.65 39.47 -17.86
C THR A 346 23.13 39.63 -18.11
N TYR A 347 23.50 40.40 -19.12
CA TYR A 347 24.89 40.79 -19.33
C TYR A 347 25.35 41.71 -18.22
N ASP A 348 26.63 41.63 -17.85
CA ASP A 348 27.25 42.49 -16.83
C ASP A 348 27.05 43.98 -17.18
N GLY A 349 26.54 44.79 -16.23
CA GLY A 349 26.24 46.21 -16.42
C GLY A 349 24.82 46.54 -16.87
N ALA A 350 23.91 45.58 -16.98
CA ALA A 350 22.51 45.78 -17.39
C ALA A 350 21.48 45.58 -16.24
N LEU A 351 21.88 45.86 -14.99
CA LEU A 351 20.99 45.86 -13.82
C LEU A 351 20.56 47.29 -13.48
#